data_03d4a0d45384b153c865a1819238d0b4
#
_entry.id   03d4a0d45384b153c865a1819238d0b4
#
_cell.length_a   1.000
_cell.length_b   1.000
_cell.length_c   1.000
_cell.angle_alpha   90.00
_cell.angle_beta   90.00
_cell.angle_gamma   90.00
#
_symmetry.space_group_name_H-M   'P 1'
#
loop_
_entity.id
_entity.type
_entity.pdbx_description
1 polymer ?
#
loop_
_entity_poly.entity_id
_entity_poly.type
_entity_poly.pdbx_seq_one_letter_code
_entity_poly.pdbx_strand_id
1 'polypeptide(L)'
;DLGKASEWFLKAAKQGNLDAQYTVGVMYHEGKGLAQDYQEALKWLNKAADSGSADAQYNLGFMYSQGQGVTADYDIAFKWFSRAAEQGQTEAQFSVGLSYYVGLGVEQDFSKALQWFTKAANSGHSAAQNNVGFMYYKGQGVKSDYVEALKWYQKAVAQNNPNGMVGIGDCYMYGHGVKMNKEEAVKWYSKAADLGSYEAIYNLGQCYENGYGVEKNVTAAIFMYKRGIGNDEY
;
A
#
# COMPACT_ATOMS: atom_id res chain seq x y z
N ASP A 1 12.27 5.65 -29.40
CA ASP A 1 13.30 6.56 -28.88
C ASP A 1 12.64 7.55 -27.90
N LEU A 2 12.86 7.33 -26.60
CA LEU A 2 12.26 8.14 -25.54
C LEU A 2 12.71 9.60 -25.59
N GLY A 3 13.92 9.90 -26.06
CA GLY A 3 14.41 11.27 -26.21
C GLY A 3 13.62 12.05 -27.25
N LYS A 4 13.29 11.46 -28.40
CA LYS A 4 12.44 12.12 -29.41
C LYS A 4 11.00 12.29 -28.89
N ALA A 5 10.48 11.30 -28.18
CA ALA A 5 9.15 11.41 -27.58
C ALA A 5 9.07 12.57 -26.58
N SER A 6 10.11 12.75 -25.74
CA SER A 6 10.16 13.85 -24.77
C SER A 6 10.12 15.23 -25.41
N GLU A 7 10.77 15.43 -26.57
CA GLU A 7 10.70 16.69 -27.31
C GLU A 7 9.27 17.05 -27.74
N TRP A 8 8.51 16.06 -28.21
CA TRP A 8 7.12 16.27 -28.61
C TRP A 8 6.20 16.53 -27.42
N PHE A 9 6.37 15.77 -26.31
CA PHE A 9 5.63 16.02 -25.08
C PHE A 9 5.94 17.42 -24.53
N LEU A 10 7.20 17.86 -24.53
CA LEU A 10 7.56 19.21 -24.10
C LEU A 10 6.91 20.31 -24.97
N LYS A 11 6.83 20.11 -26.30
CA LYS A 11 6.14 21.05 -27.20
C LYS A 11 4.66 21.11 -26.88
N ALA A 12 3.99 19.97 -26.72
CA ALA A 12 2.57 19.90 -26.39
C ALA A 12 2.27 20.49 -25.00
N ALA A 13 3.11 20.18 -24.00
CA ALA A 13 2.98 20.70 -22.63
C ALA A 13 3.12 22.24 -22.59
N LYS A 14 4.05 22.81 -23.38
CA LYS A 14 4.21 24.26 -23.52
C LYS A 14 2.99 24.95 -24.17
N GLN A 15 2.23 24.20 -24.96
CA GLN A 15 0.97 24.65 -25.56
C GLN A 15 -0.24 24.48 -24.65
N GLY A 16 -0.05 23.98 -23.43
CA GLY A 16 -1.11 23.84 -22.43
C GLY A 16 -1.83 22.48 -22.47
N ASN A 17 -1.36 21.48 -23.25
CA ASN A 17 -1.94 20.15 -23.22
C ASN A 17 -1.73 19.52 -21.84
N LEU A 18 -2.83 19.17 -21.15
CA LEU A 18 -2.85 18.68 -19.78
C LEU A 18 -2.10 17.36 -19.62
N ASP A 19 -2.39 16.39 -20.49
CA ASP A 19 -1.77 15.06 -20.45
C ASP A 19 -0.27 15.14 -20.71
N ALA A 20 0.14 16.05 -21.62
CA ALA A 20 1.55 16.28 -21.89
C ALA A 20 2.26 16.96 -20.71
N GLN A 21 1.60 17.90 -20.01
CA GLN A 21 2.17 18.52 -18.79
C GLN A 21 2.41 17.48 -17.70
N TYR A 22 1.43 16.61 -17.45
CA TYR A 22 1.57 15.50 -16.52
C TYR A 22 2.70 14.56 -16.95
N THR A 23 2.70 14.11 -18.20
CA THR A 23 3.71 13.20 -18.74
C THR A 23 5.12 13.77 -18.61
N VAL A 24 5.32 15.04 -18.97
CA VAL A 24 6.62 15.73 -18.83
C VAL A 24 7.05 15.80 -17.35
N GLY A 25 6.12 16.11 -16.46
CA GLY A 25 6.37 16.07 -15.01
C GLY A 25 6.87 14.71 -14.53
N VAL A 26 6.21 13.63 -14.96
CA VAL A 26 6.63 12.25 -14.63
C VAL A 26 7.98 11.91 -15.27
N MET A 27 8.24 12.33 -16.53
CA MET A 27 9.52 12.10 -17.20
C MET A 27 10.69 12.74 -16.43
N TYR A 28 10.53 13.97 -15.94
CA TYR A 28 11.53 14.62 -15.09
C TYR A 28 11.66 13.95 -13.72
N HIS A 29 10.55 13.51 -13.13
CA HIS A 29 10.56 12.82 -11.84
C HIS A 29 11.32 11.48 -11.91
N GLU A 30 11.09 10.70 -12.96
CA GLU A 30 11.67 9.35 -13.10
C GLU A 30 13.02 9.34 -13.84
N GLY A 31 13.39 10.42 -14.52
CA GLY A 31 14.58 10.47 -15.38
C GLY A 31 14.42 9.65 -16.68
N LYS A 32 13.17 9.44 -17.15
CA LYS A 32 12.88 8.66 -18.34
C LYS A 32 12.68 9.56 -19.58
N GLY A 33 13.61 9.51 -20.51
CA GLY A 33 13.60 10.34 -21.71
C GLY A 33 14.10 11.78 -21.51
N LEU A 34 14.19 12.22 -20.27
CA LEU A 34 14.80 13.47 -19.81
C LEU A 34 15.73 13.15 -18.62
N ALA A 35 16.72 13.98 -18.37
CA ALA A 35 17.52 13.88 -17.14
C ALA A 35 16.62 14.15 -15.92
N GLN A 36 16.78 13.34 -14.85
CA GLN A 36 15.98 13.51 -13.64
C GLN A 36 16.17 14.92 -13.06
N ASP A 37 15.07 15.61 -12.83
CA ASP A 37 15.03 16.94 -12.22
C ASP A 37 13.72 17.12 -11.46
N TYR A 38 13.78 17.01 -10.13
CA TYR A 38 12.60 17.17 -9.27
C TYR A 38 12.02 18.58 -9.28
N GLN A 39 12.82 19.62 -9.55
CA GLN A 39 12.32 21.00 -9.64
C GLN A 39 11.49 21.21 -10.90
N GLU A 40 11.98 20.73 -12.05
CA GLU A 40 11.18 20.75 -13.28
C GLU A 40 9.97 19.81 -13.17
N ALA A 41 10.09 18.64 -12.50
CA ALA A 41 8.96 17.77 -12.24
C ALA A 41 7.85 18.49 -11.46
N LEU A 42 8.20 19.15 -10.34
CA LEU A 42 7.26 19.94 -9.53
C LEU A 42 6.57 21.02 -10.37
N LYS A 43 7.33 21.75 -11.18
CA LYS A 43 6.80 22.84 -12.01
C LYS A 43 5.75 22.34 -13.02
N TRP A 44 6.01 21.21 -13.69
CA TRP A 44 5.09 20.66 -14.67
C TRP A 44 3.90 19.97 -14.00
N LEU A 45 4.13 19.23 -12.92
CA LEU A 45 3.05 18.59 -12.16
C LEU A 45 2.13 19.63 -11.51
N ASN A 46 2.64 20.76 -10.99
CA ASN A 46 1.78 21.85 -10.49
C ASN A 46 0.86 22.40 -11.60
N LYS A 47 1.39 22.66 -12.82
CA LYS A 47 0.55 23.10 -13.94
C LYS A 47 -0.57 22.11 -14.26
N ALA A 48 -0.25 20.82 -14.31
CA ALA A 48 -1.25 19.79 -14.57
C ALA A 48 -2.26 19.67 -13.42
N ALA A 49 -1.80 19.74 -12.17
CA ALA A 49 -2.64 19.65 -10.97
C ALA A 49 -3.59 20.84 -10.83
N ASP A 50 -3.11 22.05 -11.12
CA ASP A 50 -3.93 23.29 -11.14
C ASP A 50 -5.00 23.24 -12.24
N SER A 51 -4.72 22.51 -13.32
CA SER A 51 -5.68 22.24 -14.40
C SER A 51 -6.60 21.04 -14.11
N GLY A 52 -6.52 20.43 -12.91
CA GLY A 52 -7.44 19.42 -12.43
C GLY A 52 -6.98 17.97 -12.58
N SER A 53 -5.74 17.69 -13.05
CA SER A 53 -5.24 16.33 -13.17
C SER A 53 -5.12 15.65 -11.80
N ALA A 54 -5.94 14.62 -11.54
CA ALA A 54 -5.91 13.84 -10.29
C ALA A 54 -4.56 13.10 -10.12
N ASP A 55 -4.00 12.57 -11.20
CA ASP A 55 -2.71 11.89 -11.16
C ASP A 55 -1.55 12.85 -10.87
N ALA A 56 -1.59 14.07 -11.40
CA ALA A 56 -0.60 15.09 -11.06
C ALA A 56 -0.72 15.54 -9.59
N GLN A 57 -1.94 15.68 -9.08
CA GLN A 57 -2.18 15.98 -7.67
C GLN A 57 -1.65 14.86 -6.76
N TYR A 58 -1.90 13.59 -7.10
CA TYR A 58 -1.35 12.47 -6.38
C TYR A 58 0.19 12.50 -6.36
N ASN A 59 0.82 12.70 -7.53
CA ASN A 59 2.29 12.75 -7.63
C ASN A 59 2.88 13.93 -6.84
N LEU A 60 2.24 15.10 -6.82
CA LEU A 60 2.64 16.20 -5.95
C LEU A 60 2.56 15.79 -4.47
N GLY A 61 1.46 15.18 -4.04
CA GLY A 61 1.33 14.66 -2.68
C GLY A 61 2.46 13.70 -2.33
N PHE A 62 2.81 12.79 -3.24
CA PHE A 62 3.92 11.87 -3.07
C PHE A 62 5.27 12.61 -2.95
N MET A 63 5.56 13.56 -3.85
CA MET A 63 6.81 14.34 -3.81
C MET A 63 6.96 15.14 -2.52
N TYR A 64 5.89 15.78 -2.03
CA TYR A 64 5.90 16.46 -0.73
C TYR A 64 6.09 15.48 0.44
N SER A 65 5.46 14.31 0.40
CA SER A 65 5.61 13.30 1.48
C SER A 65 7.04 12.74 1.58
N GLN A 66 7.75 12.66 0.44
CA GLN A 66 9.10 12.12 0.35
C GLN A 66 10.21 13.19 0.37
N GLY A 67 9.86 14.48 0.34
CA GLY A 67 10.83 15.57 0.25
C GLY A 67 11.59 15.60 -1.09
N GLN A 68 10.94 15.19 -2.19
CA GLN A 68 11.57 15.16 -3.51
C GLN A 68 11.49 16.51 -4.18
N GLY A 69 12.64 17.20 -4.28
CA GLY A 69 12.74 18.55 -4.81
C GLY A 69 12.19 19.66 -3.88
N VAL A 70 11.65 19.29 -2.74
CA VAL A 70 11.12 20.19 -1.70
C VAL A 70 11.44 19.59 -0.32
N THR A 71 11.35 20.40 0.74
CA THR A 71 11.34 19.85 2.09
C THR A 71 10.07 19.02 2.29
N ALA A 72 10.21 17.85 2.94
CA ALA A 72 9.06 16.99 3.24
C ALA A 72 8.04 17.74 4.10
N ASP A 73 6.78 17.70 3.67
CA ASP A 73 5.66 18.37 4.34
C ASP A 73 4.39 17.50 4.19
N TYR A 74 4.01 16.84 5.29
CA TYR A 74 2.86 15.95 5.29
C TYR A 74 1.52 16.70 5.24
N ASP A 75 1.45 17.94 5.72
CA ASP A 75 0.23 18.76 5.65
C ASP A 75 -0.07 19.15 4.19
N ILE A 76 0.96 19.52 3.44
CA ILE A 76 0.84 19.80 2.01
C ILE A 76 0.56 18.51 1.24
N ALA A 77 1.26 17.42 1.55
CA ALA A 77 1.02 16.11 0.93
C ALA A 77 -0.43 15.66 1.11
N PHE A 78 -0.96 15.74 2.33
CA PHE A 78 -2.36 15.40 2.63
C PHE A 78 -3.36 16.23 1.83
N LYS A 79 -3.12 17.53 1.66
CA LYS A 79 -3.99 18.40 0.85
C LYS A 79 -4.03 17.96 -0.62
N TRP A 80 -2.89 17.61 -1.19
CA TRP A 80 -2.80 17.13 -2.56
C TRP A 80 -3.42 15.75 -2.73
N PHE A 81 -3.13 14.80 -1.82
CA PHE A 81 -3.78 13.50 -1.83
C PHE A 81 -5.30 13.61 -1.71
N SER A 82 -5.81 14.50 -0.83
CA SER A 82 -7.25 14.70 -0.64
C SER A 82 -7.92 15.19 -1.93
N ARG A 83 -7.32 16.15 -2.64
CA ARG A 83 -7.86 16.64 -3.93
C ARG A 83 -7.92 15.54 -4.97
N ALA A 84 -6.89 14.72 -5.09
CA ALA A 84 -6.87 13.59 -6.01
C ALA A 84 -7.88 12.49 -5.62
N ALA A 85 -7.97 12.19 -4.33
CA ALA A 85 -8.87 11.18 -3.77
C ALA A 85 -10.36 11.53 -3.96
N GLU A 86 -10.70 12.81 -3.84
CA GLU A 86 -12.06 13.33 -4.11
C GLU A 86 -12.47 13.15 -5.57
N GLN A 87 -11.51 13.15 -6.50
CA GLN A 87 -11.73 12.84 -7.92
C GLN A 87 -11.77 11.33 -8.21
N GLY A 88 -11.60 10.47 -7.20
CA GLY A 88 -11.65 9.02 -7.34
C GLY A 88 -10.31 8.36 -7.65
N GLN A 89 -9.19 9.08 -7.61
CA GLN A 89 -7.87 8.50 -7.82
C GLN A 89 -7.55 7.49 -6.69
N THR A 90 -7.38 6.24 -7.05
CA THR A 90 -7.40 5.10 -6.10
C THR A 90 -6.20 5.11 -5.15
N GLU A 91 -4.99 5.39 -5.66
CA GLU A 91 -3.78 5.47 -4.83
C GLU A 91 -3.85 6.65 -3.85
N ALA A 92 -4.46 7.77 -4.27
CA ALA A 92 -4.69 8.91 -3.40
C ALA A 92 -5.73 8.61 -2.31
N GLN A 93 -6.80 7.89 -2.62
CA GLN A 93 -7.76 7.42 -1.61
C GLN A 93 -7.07 6.54 -0.57
N PHE A 94 -6.20 5.64 -0.99
CA PHE A 94 -5.38 4.83 -0.09
C PHE A 94 -4.45 5.70 0.76
N SER A 95 -3.77 6.67 0.15
CA SER A 95 -2.84 7.58 0.85
C SER A 95 -3.55 8.45 1.88
N VAL A 96 -4.75 8.97 1.57
CA VAL A 96 -5.59 9.69 2.55
C VAL A 96 -6.00 8.78 3.70
N GLY A 97 -6.38 7.53 3.39
CA GLY A 97 -6.66 6.51 4.40
C GLY A 97 -5.48 6.28 5.34
N LEU A 98 -4.26 6.16 4.81
CA LEU A 98 -3.03 6.04 5.60
C LEU A 98 -2.77 7.29 6.45
N SER A 99 -2.95 8.47 5.89
CA SER A 99 -2.78 9.73 6.62
C SER A 99 -3.66 9.80 7.85
N TYR A 100 -4.94 9.46 7.74
CA TYR A 100 -5.85 9.37 8.88
C TYR A 100 -5.50 8.22 9.82
N TYR A 101 -5.04 7.08 9.30
CA TYR A 101 -4.70 5.92 10.11
C TYR A 101 -3.49 6.17 11.02
N VAL A 102 -2.46 6.85 10.50
CA VAL A 102 -1.21 7.13 11.22
C VAL A 102 -1.23 8.50 11.91
N GLY A 103 -1.99 9.47 11.38
CA GLY A 103 -1.97 10.87 11.83
C GLY A 103 -0.85 11.69 11.19
N LEU A 104 -0.59 11.49 9.88
CA LEU A 104 0.41 12.23 9.12
C LEU A 104 -0.25 13.31 8.27
N GLY A 105 0.04 14.58 8.55
CA GLY A 105 -0.55 15.73 7.88
C GLY A 105 -2.02 15.98 8.23
N VAL A 106 -2.56 15.22 9.17
CA VAL A 106 -3.92 15.32 9.70
C VAL A 106 -4.00 14.60 11.04
N GLU A 107 -4.92 15.00 11.90
CA GLU A 107 -5.19 14.29 13.14
C GLU A 107 -5.65 12.84 12.88
N GLN A 108 -5.16 11.89 13.66
CA GLN A 108 -5.52 10.47 13.54
C GLN A 108 -7.02 10.26 13.72
N ASP A 109 -7.64 9.56 12.78
CA ASP A 109 -9.07 9.23 12.81
C ASP A 109 -9.30 7.88 12.11
N PHE A 110 -9.43 6.82 12.90
CA PHE A 110 -9.66 5.47 12.35
C PHE A 110 -10.98 5.33 11.60
N SER A 111 -12.01 6.10 11.96
CA SER A 111 -13.29 6.05 11.24
C SER A 111 -13.16 6.63 9.83
N LYS A 112 -12.46 7.77 9.68
CA LYS A 112 -12.16 8.35 8.38
C LYS A 112 -11.18 7.48 7.59
N ALA A 113 -10.18 6.91 8.26
CA ALA A 113 -9.25 5.97 7.61
C ALA A 113 -10.00 4.80 6.99
N LEU A 114 -10.93 4.17 7.74
CA LEU A 114 -11.75 3.08 7.23
C LEU A 114 -12.61 3.49 6.03
N GLN A 115 -13.21 4.68 6.07
CA GLN A 115 -14.00 5.18 4.94
C GLN A 115 -13.17 5.31 3.67
N TRP A 116 -11.97 5.90 3.76
CA TRP A 116 -11.10 6.09 2.61
C TRP A 116 -10.49 4.79 2.11
N PHE A 117 -10.02 3.92 3.02
CA PHE A 117 -9.58 2.58 2.64
C PHE A 117 -10.70 1.78 1.96
N THR A 118 -11.95 1.90 2.43
CA THR A 118 -13.09 1.21 1.81
C THR A 118 -13.34 1.72 0.39
N LYS A 119 -13.21 3.03 0.11
CA LYS A 119 -13.30 3.56 -1.25
C LYS A 119 -12.23 2.96 -2.16
N ALA A 120 -10.96 3.01 -1.75
CA ALA A 120 -9.86 2.43 -2.51
C ALA A 120 -10.03 0.91 -2.68
N ALA A 121 -10.43 0.19 -1.65
CA ALA A 121 -10.66 -1.24 -1.65
C ALA A 121 -11.78 -1.66 -2.62
N ASN A 122 -12.85 -0.88 -2.72
CA ASN A 122 -13.94 -1.10 -3.68
C ASN A 122 -13.50 -0.83 -5.12
N SER A 123 -12.50 0.04 -5.33
CA SER A 123 -11.85 0.25 -6.62
C SER A 123 -10.79 -0.82 -6.93
N GLY A 124 -10.66 -1.87 -6.10
CA GLY A 124 -9.76 -2.99 -6.33
C GLY A 124 -8.36 -2.85 -5.72
N HIS A 125 -8.06 -1.80 -4.97
CA HIS A 125 -6.73 -1.61 -4.37
C HIS A 125 -6.46 -2.69 -3.29
N SER A 126 -5.54 -3.60 -3.59
CA SER A 126 -5.27 -4.81 -2.80
C SER A 126 -4.82 -4.50 -1.37
N ALA A 127 -3.90 -3.52 -1.18
CA ALA A 127 -3.45 -3.14 0.16
C ALA A 127 -4.58 -2.48 0.96
N ALA A 128 -5.47 -1.71 0.32
CA ALA A 128 -6.64 -1.14 0.99
C ALA A 128 -7.62 -2.24 1.44
N GLN A 129 -7.83 -3.26 0.62
CA GLN A 129 -8.66 -4.43 1.00
C GLN A 129 -8.09 -5.11 2.24
N ASN A 130 -6.77 -5.32 2.30
CA ASN A 130 -6.12 -5.86 3.49
C ASN A 130 -6.32 -4.94 4.72
N ASN A 131 -6.13 -3.63 4.55
CA ASN A 131 -6.26 -2.67 5.66
C ASN A 131 -7.70 -2.60 6.18
N VAL A 132 -8.71 -2.64 5.31
CA VAL A 132 -10.12 -2.74 5.73
C VAL A 132 -10.35 -4.02 6.53
N GLY A 133 -9.85 -5.17 6.06
CA GLY A 133 -9.91 -6.43 6.78
C GLY A 133 -9.28 -6.33 8.17
N PHE A 134 -8.09 -5.76 8.26
CA PHE A 134 -7.38 -5.55 9.51
C PHE A 134 -8.14 -4.63 10.48
N MET A 135 -8.73 -3.55 9.99
CA MET A 135 -9.52 -2.62 10.81
C MET A 135 -10.77 -3.27 11.38
N TYR A 136 -11.48 -4.11 10.60
CA TYR A 136 -12.57 -4.93 11.13
C TYR A 136 -12.08 -5.98 12.13
N TYR A 137 -10.94 -6.61 11.88
CA TYR A 137 -10.35 -7.60 12.79
C TYR A 137 -9.99 -6.98 14.15
N LYS A 138 -9.39 -5.77 14.15
CA LYS A 138 -8.98 -5.06 15.36
C LYS A 138 -10.09 -4.21 16.01
N GLY A 139 -11.19 -3.93 15.31
CA GLY A 139 -12.21 -3.00 15.78
C GLY A 139 -11.74 -1.54 15.77
N GLN A 140 -10.94 -1.15 14.78
CA GLN A 140 -10.43 0.22 14.65
C GLN A 140 -11.35 1.05 13.75
N GLY A 141 -11.95 2.11 14.32
CA GLY A 141 -12.92 2.96 13.63
C GLY A 141 -14.28 2.30 13.36
N VAL A 142 -14.45 1.05 13.77
CA VAL A 142 -15.66 0.23 13.64
C VAL A 142 -15.66 -0.84 14.73
N LYS A 143 -16.84 -1.37 15.08
CA LYS A 143 -16.92 -2.55 15.96
C LYS A 143 -16.24 -3.75 15.28
N SER A 144 -15.45 -4.50 16.03
CA SER A 144 -14.81 -5.73 15.52
C SER A 144 -15.83 -6.70 14.90
N ASP A 145 -15.53 -7.15 13.68
CA ASP A 145 -16.29 -8.14 12.94
C ASP A 145 -15.32 -9.05 12.15
N TYR A 146 -15.05 -10.22 12.71
CA TYR A 146 -14.11 -11.17 12.10
C TYR A 146 -14.63 -11.81 10.80
N VAL A 147 -15.95 -11.90 10.62
CA VAL A 147 -16.55 -12.44 9.41
C VAL A 147 -16.37 -11.43 8.27
N GLU A 148 -16.59 -10.15 8.55
CA GLU A 148 -16.35 -9.09 7.57
C GLU A 148 -14.86 -8.93 7.26
N ALA A 149 -13.98 -9.03 8.29
CA ALA A 149 -12.53 -9.04 8.10
C ALA A 149 -12.08 -10.11 7.11
N LEU A 150 -12.58 -11.35 7.27
CA LEU A 150 -12.27 -12.47 6.37
C LEU A 150 -12.68 -12.20 4.92
N LYS A 151 -13.84 -11.60 4.68
CA LYS A 151 -14.30 -11.27 3.32
C LYS A 151 -13.32 -10.29 2.64
N TRP A 152 -12.83 -9.31 3.39
CA TRP A 152 -11.89 -8.33 2.87
C TRP A 152 -10.51 -8.94 2.64
N TYR A 153 -10.00 -9.76 3.57
CA TYR A 153 -8.77 -10.51 3.36
C TYR A 153 -8.85 -11.43 2.14
N GLN A 154 -9.99 -12.12 1.91
CA GLN A 154 -10.19 -12.95 0.72
C GLN A 154 -10.11 -12.16 -0.58
N LYS A 155 -10.65 -10.93 -0.62
CA LYS A 155 -10.50 -10.03 -1.79
C LYS A 155 -9.03 -9.67 -2.03
N ALA A 156 -8.27 -9.35 -0.98
CA ALA A 156 -6.85 -9.06 -1.08
C ALA A 156 -6.05 -10.29 -1.57
N VAL A 157 -6.36 -11.48 -1.04
CA VAL A 157 -5.73 -12.75 -1.42
C VAL A 157 -6.02 -13.13 -2.87
N ALA A 158 -7.18 -12.81 -3.41
CA ALA A 158 -7.49 -13.01 -4.84
C ALA A 158 -6.51 -12.25 -5.76
N GLN A 159 -5.80 -11.25 -5.22
CA GLN A 159 -4.75 -10.47 -5.89
C GLN A 159 -3.34 -10.86 -5.38
N ASN A 160 -3.18 -12.02 -4.77
CA ASN A 160 -1.91 -12.52 -4.20
C ASN A 160 -1.31 -11.61 -3.12
N ASN A 161 -2.13 -10.88 -2.36
CA ASN A 161 -1.64 -10.02 -1.28
C ASN A 161 -1.17 -10.87 -0.09
N PRO A 162 0.14 -10.84 0.28
CA PRO A 162 0.66 -11.70 1.34
C PRO A 162 0.14 -11.30 2.72
N ASN A 163 -0.14 -10.01 2.98
CA ASN A 163 -0.67 -9.57 4.26
C ASN A 163 -2.11 -10.07 4.47
N GLY A 164 -2.92 -10.11 3.40
CA GLY A 164 -4.24 -10.73 3.44
C GLY A 164 -4.17 -12.23 3.74
N MET A 165 -3.16 -12.93 3.22
CA MET A 165 -2.93 -14.36 3.54
C MET A 165 -2.57 -14.53 5.02
N VAL A 166 -1.72 -13.66 5.58
CA VAL A 166 -1.43 -13.64 7.02
C VAL A 166 -2.70 -13.42 7.83
N GLY A 167 -3.54 -12.43 7.46
CA GLY A 167 -4.80 -12.16 8.13
C GLY A 167 -5.76 -13.37 8.12
N ILE A 168 -5.85 -14.12 7.01
CA ILE A 168 -6.62 -15.37 6.96
C ILE A 168 -5.97 -16.43 7.85
N GLY A 169 -4.65 -16.56 7.84
CA GLY A 169 -3.90 -17.45 8.72
C GLY A 169 -4.23 -17.19 10.20
N ASP A 170 -4.23 -15.93 10.62
CA ASP A 170 -4.59 -15.53 11.98
C ASP A 170 -6.04 -15.90 12.32
N CYS A 171 -6.96 -15.70 11.38
CA CYS A 171 -8.34 -16.10 11.57
C CYS A 171 -8.47 -17.61 11.85
N TYR A 172 -7.77 -18.45 11.12
CA TYR A 172 -7.73 -19.91 11.38
C TYR A 172 -6.96 -20.28 12.65
N MET A 173 -5.86 -19.58 12.95
CA MET A 173 -5.04 -19.85 14.13
C MET A 173 -5.84 -19.66 15.43
N TYR A 174 -6.65 -18.61 15.48
CA TYR A 174 -7.38 -18.22 16.70
C TYR A 174 -8.88 -18.52 16.63
N GLY A 175 -9.41 -19.01 15.52
CA GLY A 175 -10.83 -19.29 15.35
C GLY A 175 -11.68 -18.01 15.25
N HIS A 176 -11.13 -16.95 14.66
CA HIS A 176 -11.81 -15.67 14.50
C HIS A 176 -12.62 -15.65 13.20
N GLY A 177 -13.95 -15.69 13.31
CA GLY A 177 -14.86 -15.69 12.17
C GLY A 177 -14.92 -17.03 11.41
N VAL A 178 -14.08 -18.00 11.77
CA VAL A 178 -14.04 -19.38 11.26
C VAL A 178 -13.78 -20.36 12.40
N LYS A 179 -14.07 -21.65 12.16
CA LYS A 179 -13.64 -22.69 13.10
C LYS A 179 -12.11 -22.74 13.15
N MET A 180 -11.55 -22.71 14.36
CA MET A 180 -10.10 -22.83 14.58
C MET A 180 -9.53 -24.06 13.86
N ASN A 181 -8.47 -23.85 13.10
CA ASN A 181 -7.73 -24.90 12.39
C ASN A 181 -6.28 -24.44 12.20
N LYS A 182 -5.40 -24.89 13.08
CA LYS A 182 -3.99 -24.47 13.08
C LYS A 182 -3.22 -25.01 11.87
N GLU A 183 -3.57 -26.18 11.36
CA GLU A 183 -2.99 -26.76 10.16
C GLU A 183 -3.31 -25.89 8.92
N GLU A 184 -4.53 -25.37 8.83
CA GLU A 184 -4.91 -24.46 7.75
C GLU A 184 -4.22 -23.10 7.89
N ALA A 185 -4.05 -22.59 9.13
CA ALA A 185 -3.29 -21.38 9.40
C ALA A 185 -1.85 -21.49 8.87
N VAL A 186 -1.17 -22.61 9.14
CA VAL A 186 0.19 -22.86 8.65
C VAL A 186 0.26 -22.85 7.13
N LYS A 187 -0.72 -23.41 6.42
CA LYS A 187 -0.76 -23.36 4.96
C LYS A 187 -0.85 -21.92 4.43
N TRP A 188 -1.66 -21.08 5.09
CA TRP A 188 -1.78 -19.68 4.71
C TRP A 188 -0.50 -18.88 4.98
N TYR A 189 0.12 -19.09 6.14
CA TYR A 189 1.42 -18.49 6.44
C TYR A 189 2.50 -18.97 5.46
N SER A 190 2.51 -20.25 5.07
CA SER A 190 3.46 -20.77 4.09
C SER A 190 3.32 -20.07 2.74
N LYS A 191 2.10 -19.91 2.23
CA LYS A 191 1.85 -19.16 0.99
C LYS A 191 2.33 -17.71 1.06
N ALA A 192 2.08 -17.04 2.18
CA ALA A 192 2.53 -15.66 2.38
C ALA A 192 4.07 -15.57 2.50
N ALA A 193 4.70 -16.53 3.16
CA ALA A 193 6.16 -16.62 3.29
C ALA A 193 6.84 -16.88 1.95
N ASP A 194 6.24 -17.67 1.06
CA ASP A 194 6.72 -17.90 -0.30
C ASP A 194 6.67 -16.63 -1.16
N LEU A 195 5.79 -15.70 -0.82
CA LEU A 195 5.72 -14.35 -1.41
C LEU A 195 6.60 -13.32 -0.68
N GLY A 196 7.46 -13.76 0.24
CA GLY A 196 8.42 -12.91 0.94
C GLY A 196 7.86 -12.15 2.15
N SER A 197 6.71 -12.54 2.70
CA SER A 197 6.17 -11.89 3.91
C SER A 197 7.01 -12.24 5.14
N TYR A 198 7.71 -11.25 5.68
CA TYR A 198 8.47 -11.41 6.93
C TYR A 198 7.58 -11.81 8.12
N GLU A 199 6.38 -11.24 8.21
CA GLU A 199 5.42 -11.58 9.25
C GLU A 199 5.00 -13.06 9.17
N ALA A 200 4.72 -13.56 7.96
CA ALA A 200 4.39 -14.97 7.75
C ALA A 200 5.56 -15.90 8.09
N ILE A 201 6.79 -15.52 7.72
CA ILE A 201 8.01 -16.28 8.05
C ILE A 201 8.16 -16.38 9.57
N TYR A 202 7.96 -15.28 10.29
CA TYR A 202 7.99 -15.25 11.75
C TYR A 202 6.90 -16.12 12.37
N ASN A 203 5.66 -16.01 11.88
CA ASN A 203 4.53 -16.82 12.35
C ASN A 203 4.76 -18.33 12.11
N LEU A 204 5.38 -18.71 10.99
CA LEU A 204 5.80 -20.09 10.73
C LEU A 204 6.88 -20.55 11.72
N GLY A 205 7.86 -19.70 12.02
CA GLY A 205 8.85 -19.97 13.04
C GLY A 205 8.20 -20.32 14.39
N GLN A 206 7.23 -19.52 14.82
CA GLN A 206 6.45 -19.80 16.03
C GLN A 206 5.64 -21.09 15.94
N CYS A 207 5.06 -21.39 14.77
CA CYS A 207 4.33 -22.64 14.56
C CYS A 207 5.23 -23.86 14.75
N TYR A 208 6.42 -23.86 14.17
CA TYR A 208 7.40 -24.95 14.33
C TYR A 208 7.96 -25.02 15.75
N GLU A 209 8.23 -23.87 16.40
CA GLU A 209 8.74 -23.83 17.76
C GLU A 209 7.78 -24.45 18.78
N ASN A 210 6.48 -24.18 18.62
CA ASN A 210 5.46 -24.57 19.59
C ASN A 210 4.63 -25.79 19.18
N GLY A 211 4.76 -26.27 17.93
CA GLY A 211 3.95 -27.37 17.40
C GLY A 211 2.50 -26.92 17.08
N TYR A 212 2.32 -25.69 16.59
CA TYR A 212 0.99 -25.19 16.23
C TYR A 212 0.66 -25.57 14.79
N GLY A 213 -0.23 -26.55 14.60
CA GLY A 213 -0.65 -27.03 13.29
C GLY A 213 0.42 -27.76 12.48
N VAL A 214 1.59 -28.00 13.08
CA VAL A 214 2.72 -28.77 12.56
C VAL A 214 3.40 -29.52 13.71
N GLU A 215 4.17 -30.52 13.38
CA GLU A 215 5.04 -31.17 14.38
C GLU A 215 6.09 -30.18 14.90
N LYS A 216 6.31 -30.16 16.20
CA LYS A 216 7.32 -29.32 16.85
C LYS A 216 8.70 -29.60 16.28
N ASN A 217 9.37 -28.57 15.73
CA ASN A 217 10.69 -28.68 15.11
C ASN A 217 11.50 -27.40 15.33
N VAL A 218 12.35 -27.40 16.35
CA VAL A 218 13.17 -26.25 16.72
C VAL A 218 14.16 -25.87 15.62
N THR A 219 14.70 -26.85 14.87
CA THR A 219 15.61 -26.58 13.76
C THR A 219 14.89 -25.84 12.63
N ALA A 220 13.68 -26.27 12.28
CA ALA A 220 12.85 -25.56 11.30
C ALA A 220 12.47 -24.15 11.78
N ALA A 221 12.16 -23.99 13.07
CA ALA A 221 11.89 -22.66 13.64
C ALA A 221 13.08 -21.71 13.50
N ILE A 222 14.29 -22.17 13.86
CA ILE A 222 15.54 -21.38 13.72
C ILE A 222 15.77 -21.02 12.25
N PHE A 223 15.56 -21.94 11.31
CA PHE A 223 15.67 -21.68 9.88
C PHE A 223 14.73 -20.57 9.44
N MET A 224 13.45 -20.63 9.86
CA MET A 224 12.48 -19.57 9.54
C MET A 224 12.89 -18.22 10.11
N TYR A 225 13.31 -18.17 11.36
CA TYR A 225 13.75 -16.90 11.96
C TYR A 225 14.99 -16.31 11.25
N LYS A 226 15.96 -17.13 10.86
CA LYS A 226 17.12 -16.68 10.08
C LYS A 226 16.71 -16.11 8.72
N ARG A 227 15.82 -16.81 8.00
CA ARG A 227 15.24 -16.32 6.75
C ARG A 227 14.56 -14.94 6.92
N GLY A 228 13.87 -14.73 8.05
CA GLY A 228 13.18 -13.47 8.36
C GLY A 228 14.13 -12.28 8.63
N ILE A 229 15.37 -12.52 9.05
CA ILE A 229 16.37 -11.47 9.29
C ILE A 229 17.34 -11.26 8.11
N GLY A 230 17.12 -11.93 6.99
CA GLY A 230 17.96 -11.80 5.78
C GLY A 230 19.34 -12.45 5.87
N ASN A 231 19.55 -13.35 6.80
CA ASN A 231 20.78 -14.16 6.91
C ASN A 231 20.60 -15.51 6.19
N ASP A 232 20.37 -15.46 4.87
CA ASP A 232 20.31 -16.65 4.01
C ASP A 232 21.72 -17.11 3.58
N GLU A 233 22.74 -16.93 4.40
CA GLU A 233 24.05 -17.54 4.15
C GLU A 233 24.06 -19.00 4.64
N TYR A 234 23.79 -19.94 3.72
CA TYR A 234 24.27 -21.33 3.73
C TYR A 234 24.64 -21.78 2.33
#